data_efc9167a256190ee7e0ee462e706a41b
#
_entry.id   efc9167a256190ee7e0ee462e706a41b
#
_cell.length_a   1.000
_cell.length_b   1.000
_cell.length_c   1.000
_cell.angle_alpha   90.00
_cell.angle_beta   90.00
_cell.angle_gamma   90.00
#
_symmetry.space_group_name_H-M   'P 1'
#
loop_
_entity.id
_entity.type
_entity.pdbx_description
1 polymer ?
#
loop_
_entity_poly.entity_id
_entity_poly.type
_entity_poly.pdbx_seq_one_letter_code
_entity_poly.pdbx_strand_id
1 'polypeptide(L)'
;MSYKSILVDLDTSVRAHPRLEIALQLARFHARLTGLFSTYVPPRHVFFVMAGTAEYYAEHERQRHEKAGSLERLFHAELARARVEGQWITADGYANDVVPPYARLADLIVLGQTDPVDPEAVVAEQFVEHVVLSAGRPVLVVPSSGRVAPPVRHVLIAWDGSREATGAIHDALPFPAHAAKVSLLTVHSPSDQPPRDRIPGADIALTIARHGVKIDARELTIENDTPVGDALLSQASELGCDLIVMGAFAHSRLHEVVLGGATRTMLESMTVPVLLSH
;
A
#
# COMPACT_ATOMS: atom_id res chain seq x y z
N MET A 1 13.83 -5.93 13.81
CA MET A 1 13.92 -6.15 12.34
C MET A 1 13.65 -4.82 11.66
N SER A 2 14.26 -4.53 10.51
CA SER A 2 14.00 -3.32 9.71
C SER A 2 14.10 -3.68 8.24
N TYR A 3 13.31 -3.03 7.41
CA TYR A 3 13.48 -3.09 5.95
C TYR A 3 14.87 -2.58 5.56
N LYS A 4 15.46 -3.13 4.52
CA LYS A 4 16.77 -2.72 3.98
C LYS A 4 16.65 -2.04 2.62
N SER A 5 15.60 -2.33 1.87
CA SER A 5 15.27 -1.70 0.61
C SER A 5 13.79 -1.36 0.55
N ILE A 6 13.49 -0.12 0.19
CA ILE A 6 12.11 0.38 0.04
C ILE A 6 11.98 0.95 -1.36
N LEU A 7 10.95 0.54 -2.09
CA LEU A 7 10.55 1.13 -3.36
C LEU A 7 9.39 2.08 -3.11
N VAL A 8 9.46 3.32 -3.57
CA VAL A 8 8.33 4.24 -3.60
C VAL A 8 7.99 4.56 -5.06
N ASP A 9 6.76 4.26 -5.45
CA ASP A 9 6.22 4.71 -6.73
C ASP A 9 5.77 6.16 -6.60
N LEU A 10 6.30 7.02 -7.46
CA LEU A 10 6.00 8.44 -7.47
C LEU A 10 5.39 8.82 -8.81
N ASP A 11 4.23 9.44 -8.73
CA ASP A 11 3.46 9.95 -9.86
C ASP A 11 3.40 11.49 -9.83
N THR A 12 2.68 12.08 -10.76
CA THR A 12 2.51 13.52 -10.84
C THR A 12 1.38 14.08 -9.98
N SER A 13 0.76 13.23 -9.16
CA SER A 13 -0.32 13.63 -8.25
C SER A 13 0.17 14.54 -7.12
N VAL A 14 -0.74 15.29 -6.54
CA VAL A 14 -0.47 16.13 -5.36
C VAL A 14 -0.09 15.30 -4.12
N ARG A 15 -0.30 13.98 -4.16
CA ARG A 15 0.00 13.04 -3.09
C ARG A 15 1.39 12.41 -3.18
N ALA A 16 2.16 12.68 -4.23
CA ALA A 16 3.52 12.17 -4.37
C ALA A 16 4.43 12.58 -3.20
N HIS A 17 4.35 13.85 -2.75
CA HIS A 17 5.16 14.35 -1.64
C HIS A 17 4.81 13.70 -0.29
N PRO A 18 3.55 13.65 0.18
CA PRO A 18 3.19 12.89 1.39
C PRO A 18 3.62 11.42 1.35
N ARG A 19 3.51 10.78 0.19
CA ARG A 19 3.96 9.38 -0.02
C ARG A 19 5.47 9.25 0.17
N LEU A 20 6.23 10.17 -0.41
CA LEU A 20 7.69 10.23 -0.25
C LEU A 20 8.08 10.46 1.22
N GLU A 21 7.39 11.32 1.96
CA GLU A 21 7.65 11.56 3.37
C GLU A 21 7.51 10.28 4.22
N ILE A 22 6.49 9.47 3.98
CA ILE A 22 6.31 8.19 4.66
C ILE A 22 7.46 7.25 4.34
N ALA A 23 7.78 7.08 3.04
CA ALA A 23 8.85 6.22 2.59
C ALA A 23 10.21 6.62 3.21
N LEU A 24 10.50 7.92 3.28
CA LEU A 24 11.70 8.46 3.91
C LEU A 24 11.77 8.17 5.40
N GLN A 25 10.64 8.27 6.12
CA GLN A 25 10.63 7.98 7.55
C GLN A 25 10.90 6.51 7.85
N LEU A 26 10.35 5.61 7.03
CA LEU A 26 10.64 4.19 7.11
C LEU A 26 12.12 3.90 6.76
N ALA A 27 12.65 4.60 5.75
CA ALA A 27 14.03 4.41 5.32
C ALA A 27 15.08 4.91 6.34
N ARG A 28 14.72 5.82 7.26
CA ARG A 28 15.62 6.29 8.35
C ARG A 28 16.14 5.17 9.24
N PHE A 29 15.49 4.02 9.26
CA PHE A 29 15.95 2.84 10.00
C PHE A 29 16.95 1.98 9.20
N HIS A 30 17.82 2.64 8.43
CA HIS A 30 18.90 2.04 7.62
C HIS A 30 18.41 1.26 6.38
N ALA A 31 17.35 1.72 5.74
CA ALA A 31 16.94 1.25 4.42
C ALA A 31 17.43 2.20 3.32
N ARG A 32 17.72 1.62 2.16
CA ARG A 32 17.92 2.36 0.91
C ARG A 32 16.56 2.63 0.27
N LEU A 33 16.33 3.86 -0.19
CA LEU A 33 15.09 4.25 -0.85
C LEU A 33 15.29 4.33 -2.36
N THR A 34 14.46 3.60 -3.11
CA THR A 34 14.38 3.72 -4.56
C THR A 34 13.10 4.47 -4.94
N GLY A 35 13.23 5.65 -5.53
CA GLY A 35 12.12 6.35 -6.18
C GLY A 35 11.96 5.82 -7.60
N LEU A 36 10.77 5.36 -7.95
CA LEU A 36 10.43 4.89 -9.28
C LEU A 36 9.37 5.81 -9.87
N PHE A 37 9.62 6.26 -11.09
CA PHE A 37 8.67 7.03 -11.87
C PHE A 37 8.45 6.33 -13.22
N SER A 38 7.20 5.94 -13.49
CA SER A 38 6.83 5.36 -14.77
C SER A 38 6.38 6.44 -15.74
N THR A 39 6.98 6.45 -16.94
CA THR A 39 6.61 7.37 -18.01
C THR A 39 5.86 6.60 -19.08
N TYR A 40 4.55 6.72 -19.11
CA TYR A 40 3.79 6.21 -20.23
C TYR A 40 3.37 7.37 -21.14
N VAL A 41 3.87 7.33 -22.36
CA VAL A 41 3.40 8.19 -23.45
C VAL A 41 2.75 7.27 -24.48
N PRO A 42 1.45 7.42 -24.74
CA PRO A 42 0.81 6.62 -25.78
C PRO A 42 1.55 6.73 -27.10
N PRO A 43 1.75 5.63 -27.87
CA PRO A 43 2.34 5.70 -29.18
C PRO A 43 1.62 6.74 -30.06
N ARG A 44 2.37 7.47 -30.88
CA ARG A 44 1.82 8.59 -31.68
C ARG A 44 0.55 8.23 -32.42
N HIS A 45 0.50 7.05 -33.03
CA HIS A 45 -0.69 6.60 -33.78
C HIS A 45 -1.94 6.42 -32.92
N VAL A 46 -1.77 5.97 -31.68
CA VAL A 46 -2.88 5.85 -30.70
C VAL A 46 -3.31 7.22 -30.22
N PHE A 47 -2.34 8.08 -29.94
CA PHE A 47 -2.60 9.44 -29.48
C PHE A 47 -3.35 10.29 -30.52
N PHE A 48 -2.99 10.19 -31.81
CA PHE A 48 -3.69 10.91 -32.88
C PHE A 48 -5.12 10.47 -33.09
N VAL A 49 -5.43 9.19 -32.83
CA VAL A 49 -6.80 8.68 -32.87
C VAL A 49 -7.63 9.24 -31.72
N MET A 50 -7.03 9.48 -30.56
CA MET A 50 -7.74 9.88 -29.35
C MET A 50 -7.79 11.41 -29.11
N ALA A 51 -6.78 12.18 -29.46
CA ALA A 51 -6.62 13.54 -28.94
C ALA A 51 -6.09 14.62 -29.90
N GLY A 52 -5.70 14.32 -31.17
CA GLY A 52 -5.45 15.37 -32.13
C GLY A 52 -4.03 15.56 -32.68
N THR A 53 -3.45 16.77 -32.60
CA THR A 53 -2.34 17.22 -33.42
C THR A 53 -0.94 16.78 -32.92
N ALA A 54 0.05 16.74 -33.80
CA ALA A 54 1.45 16.50 -33.45
C ALA A 54 2.00 17.50 -32.40
N GLU A 55 1.53 18.73 -32.45
CA GLU A 55 1.89 19.79 -31.50
C GLU A 55 1.39 19.49 -30.08
N TYR A 56 0.16 19.02 -29.96
CA TYR A 56 -0.41 18.62 -28.66
C TYR A 56 0.35 17.43 -28.06
N TYR A 57 0.73 16.43 -28.90
CA TYR A 57 1.55 15.31 -28.46
C TYR A 57 2.92 15.76 -27.92
N ALA A 58 3.62 16.63 -28.69
CA ALA A 58 4.92 17.15 -28.30
C ALA A 58 4.84 17.98 -27.01
N GLU A 59 3.79 18.78 -26.83
CA GLU A 59 3.58 19.54 -25.62
C GLU A 59 3.32 18.63 -24.41
N HIS A 60 2.53 17.58 -24.57
CA HIS A 60 2.24 16.61 -23.51
C HIS A 60 3.50 15.83 -23.09
N GLU A 61 4.33 15.44 -24.07
CA GLU A 61 5.61 14.77 -23.84
C GLU A 61 6.58 15.70 -23.08
N ARG A 62 6.65 16.97 -23.48
CA ARG A 62 7.48 17.97 -22.81
C ARG A 62 7.05 18.20 -21.35
N GLN A 63 5.75 18.36 -21.10
CA GLN A 63 5.22 18.56 -19.74
C GLN A 63 5.50 17.36 -18.83
N ARG A 64 5.41 16.13 -19.34
CA ARG A 64 5.75 14.93 -18.58
C ARG A 64 7.24 14.89 -18.21
N HIS A 65 8.12 15.21 -19.14
CA HIS A 65 9.55 15.30 -18.85
C HIS A 65 9.88 16.39 -17.82
N GLU A 66 9.24 17.55 -17.89
CA GLU A 66 9.40 18.63 -16.92
C GLU A 66 8.92 18.20 -15.52
N LYS A 67 7.75 17.54 -15.44
CA LYS A 67 7.20 16.99 -14.19
C LYS A 67 8.14 15.92 -13.61
N ALA A 68 8.61 14.96 -14.43
CA ALA A 68 9.55 13.94 -14.01
C ALA A 68 10.84 14.54 -13.43
N GLY A 69 11.47 15.51 -14.13
CA GLY A 69 12.64 16.19 -13.64
C GLY A 69 12.40 17.01 -12.36
N SER A 70 11.21 17.52 -12.16
CA SER A 70 10.83 18.22 -10.92
C SER A 70 10.69 17.26 -9.73
N LEU A 71 10.08 16.09 -9.95
CA LEU A 71 9.96 15.04 -8.94
C LEU A 71 11.32 14.44 -8.58
N GLU A 72 12.19 14.23 -9.55
CA GLU A 72 13.55 13.76 -9.31
C GLU A 72 14.35 14.72 -8.43
N ARG A 73 14.29 16.01 -8.73
CA ARG A 73 14.93 17.06 -7.89
C ARG A 73 14.37 17.07 -6.48
N LEU A 74 13.03 16.99 -6.34
CA LEU A 74 12.37 16.90 -5.05
C LEU A 74 12.85 15.66 -4.29
N PHE A 75 12.87 14.49 -4.92
CA PHE A 75 13.32 13.25 -4.33
C PHE A 75 14.74 13.36 -3.78
N HIS A 76 15.70 13.85 -4.57
CA HIS A 76 17.07 14.02 -4.14
C HIS A 76 17.24 15.06 -3.02
N ALA A 77 16.48 16.16 -3.07
CA ALA A 77 16.47 17.17 -2.00
C ALA A 77 15.96 16.58 -0.68
N GLU A 78 14.89 15.78 -0.72
CA GLU A 78 14.33 15.14 0.46
C GLU A 78 15.22 14.01 1.01
N LEU A 79 15.89 13.23 0.16
CA LEU A 79 16.92 12.28 0.60
C LEU A 79 18.04 12.97 1.37
N ALA A 80 18.56 14.07 0.82
CA ALA A 80 19.63 14.84 1.47
C ALA A 80 19.17 15.42 2.82
N ARG A 81 17.96 15.97 2.89
CA ARG A 81 17.35 16.51 4.11
C ARG A 81 17.16 15.41 5.17
N ALA A 82 16.71 14.23 4.76
CA ALA A 82 16.46 13.11 5.65
C ALA A 82 17.72 12.31 6.00
N ARG A 83 18.84 12.55 5.31
CA ARG A 83 20.09 11.76 5.40
C ARG A 83 19.86 10.28 5.10
N VAL A 84 19.06 10.00 4.08
CA VAL A 84 18.73 8.66 3.60
C VAL A 84 19.46 8.41 2.29
N GLU A 85 20.05 7.23 2.13
CA GLU A 85 20.62 6.81 0.86
C GLU A 85 19.54 6.36 -0.10
N GLY A 86 19.64 6.71 -1.37
CA GLY A 86 18.65 6.31 -2.36
C GLY A 86 19.09 6.51 -3.78
N GLN A 87 18.23 6.09 -4.69
CA GLN A 87 18.40 6.24 -6.13
C GLN A 87 17.05 6.57 -6.77
N TRP A 88 17.12 7.28 -7.89
CA TRP A 88 15.97 7.55 -8.74
C TRP A 88 16.01 6.67 -9.98
N ILE A 89 14.87 6.16 -10.40
CA ILE A 89 14.70 5.38 -11.63
C ILE A 89 13.51 5.97 -12.39
N THR A 90 13.76 6.36 -13.63
CA THR A 90 12.69 6.65 -14.59
C THR A 90 12.63 5.48 -15.57
N ALA A 91 11.45 4.90 -15.75
CA ALA A 91 11.26 3.77 -16.66
C ALA A 91 10.08 4.02 -17.59
N ASP A 92 10.25 3.67 -18.86
CA ASP A 92 9.23 3.85 -19.88
C ASP A 92 8.26 2.67 -19.88
N GLY A 93 6.96 2.96 -19.82
CA GLY A 93 5.90 1.97 -19.89
C GLY A 93 4.75 2.27 -18.94
N TYR A 94 3.72 1.43 -19.01
CA TYR A 94 2.62 1.47 -18.06
C TYR A 94 3.09 1.11 -16.65
N ALA A 95 2.58 1.78 -15.64
CA ALA A 95 2.91 1.49 -14.24
C ALA A 95 2.67 0.01 -13.89
N ASN A 96 1.59 -0.58 -14.39
CA ASN A 96 1.28 -2.00 -14.19
C ASN A 96 2.37 -2.95 -14.71
N ASP A 97 3.08 -2.58 -15.77
CA ASP A 97 4.15 -3.40 -16.35
C ASP A 97 5.52 -3.07 -15.75
N VAL A 98 5.73 -1.79 -15.42
CA VAL A 98 7.01 -1.28 -14.95
C VAL A 98 7.24 -1.57 -13.46
N VAL A 99 6.25 -1.31 -12.60
CA VAL A 99 6.46 -1.36 -11.15
C VAL A 99 6.72 -2.77 -10.62
N PRO A 100 6.01 -3.85 -11.02
CA PRO A 100 6.21 -5.16 -10.42
C PRO A 100 7.62 -5.75 -10.53
N PRO A 101 8.35 -5.64 -11.65
CA PRO A 101 9.73 -6.10 -11.74
C PRO A 101 10.67 -5.42 -10.74
N TYR A 102 10.55 -4.10 -10.55
CA TYR A 102 11.35 -3.36 -9.56
C TYR A 102 10.90 -3.65 -8.13
N ALA A 103 9.61 -3.85 -7.93
CA ALA A 103 9.03 -4.19 -6.63
C ALA A 103 9.62 -5.47 -6.02
N ARG A 104 9.93 -6.47 -6.84
CA ARG A 104 10.56 -7.74 -6.39
C ARG A 104 11.95 -7.55 -5.79
N LEU A 105 12.61 -6.43 -6.04
CA LEU A 105 13.93 -6.10 -5.52
C LEU A 105 13.89 -5.33 -4.19
N ALA A 106 12.69 -5.00 -3.70
CA ALA A 106 12.48 -4.27 -2.44
C ALA A 106 11.93 -5.18 -1.34
N ASP A 107 12.14 -4.79 -0.09
CA ASP A 107 11.52 -5.44 1.07
C ASP A 107 10.11 -4.90 1.34
N LEU A 108 9.86 -3.66 0.92
CA LEU A 108 8.59 -2.95 1.06
C LEU A 108 8.35 -2.06 -0.16
N ILE A 109 7.13 -2.05 -0.64
CA ILE A 109 6.67 -1.17 -1.72
C ILE A 109 5.74 -0.12 -1.11
N VAL A 110 5.89 1.14 -1.50
CA VAL A 110 5.02 2.23 -1.08
C VAL A 110 4.31 2.79 -2.31
N LEU A 111 3.00 2.64 -2.35
CA LEU A 111 2.12 3.12 -3.43
C LEU A 111 1.13 4.16 -2.91
N GLY A 112 0.52 4.92 -3.81
CA GLY A 112 -0.66 5.73 -3.54
C GLY A 112 -1.94 4.93 -3.74
N GLN A 113 -2.97 5.21 -2.95
CA GLN A 113 -4.34 4.81 -3.27
C GLN A 113 -4.74 5.45 -4.60
N THR A 114 -5.42 4.69 -5.46
CA THR A 114 -5.98 5.23 -6.70
C THR A 114 -6.99 6.33 -6.36
N ASP A 115 -6.78 7.52 -6.91
CA ASP A 115 -7.69 8.65 -6.75
C ASP A 115 -8.59 8.76 -7.99
N PRO A 116 -9.89 8.45 -7.88
CA PRO A 116 -10.79 8.50 -9.05
C PRO A 116 -11.02 9.92 -9.58
N VAL A 117 -10.64 10.94 -8.81
CA VAL A 117 -10.75 12.35 -9.22
C VAL A 117 -9.50 12.83 -9.98
N ASP A 118 -8.38 12.11 -9.84
CA ASP A 118 -7.14 12.44 -10.55
C ASP A 118 -7.19 11.92 -11.99
N PRO A 119 -7.18 12.81 -13.01
CA PRO A 119 -7.20 12.38 -14.41
C PRO A 119 -6.01 11.51 -14.82
N GLU A 120 -4.88 11.60 -14.11
CA GLU A 120 -3.69 10.78 -14.36
C GLU A 120 -3.82 9.38 -13.72
N ALA A 121 -4.64 9.21 -12.69
CA ALA A 121 -4.92 7.92 -12.06
C ALA A 121 -5.72 6.96 -12.97
N VAL A 122 -6.51 7.48 -13.91
CA VAL A 122 -7.32 6.70 -14.85
C VAL A 122 -6.46 5.83 -15.78
N VAL A 123 -5.20 6.18 -15.97
CA VAL A 123 -4.26 5.43 -16.84
C VAL A 123 -3.80 4.11 -16.22
N ALA A 124 -3.98 3.93 -14.92
CA ALA A 124 -3.53 2.76 -14.17
C ALA A 124 -4.69 2.10 -13.42
N GLU A 125 -5.76 1.73 -14.15
CA GLU A 125 -6.90 1.01 -13.57
C GLU A 125 -6.42 -0.25 -12.82
N GLN A 126 -6.90 -0.43 -11.58
CA GLN A 126 -6.52 -1.54 -10.70
C GLN A 126 -4.99 -1.67 -10.45
N PHE A 127 -4.27 -0.56 -10.48
CA PHE A 127 -2.82 -0.57 -10.32
C PHE A 127 -2.36 -1.15 -8.99
N VAL A 128 -2.96 -0.72 -7.88
CA VAL A 128 -2.60 -1.19 -6.54
C VAL A 128 -2.84 -2.69 -6.42
N GLU A 129 -4.00 -3.16 -6.87
CA GLU A 129 -4.37 -4.57 -6.87
C GLU A 129 -3.41 -5.41 -7.69
N HIS A 130 -3.07 -4.92 -8.87
CA HIS A 130 -2.11 -5.60 -9.76
C HIS A 130 -0.73 -5.75 -9.10
N VAL A 131 -0.22 -4.70 -8.48
CA VAL A 131 1.08 -4.75 -7.79
C VAL A 131 1.02 -5.68 -6.59
N VAL A 132 -0.03 -5.62 -5.75
CA VAL A 132 -0.19 -6.51 -4.59
C VAL A 132 -0.15 -7.97 -5.01
N LEU A 133 -0.82 -8.33 -6.11
CA LEU A 133 -0.90 -9.71 -6.61
C LEU A 133 0.39 -10.18 -7.31
N SER A 134 1.13 -9.27 -7.96
CA SER A 134 2.24 -9.65 -8.85
C SER A 134 3.64 -9.43 -8.25
N ALA A 135 3.77 -8.59 -7.23
CA ALA A 135 5.07 -8.23 -6.67
C ALA A 135 5.67 -9.30 -5.75
N GLY A 136 4.83 -10.08 -5.04
CA GLY A 136 5.28 -11.04 -4.02
C GLY A 136 6.02 -10.38 -2.86
N ARG A 137 5.67 -9.14 -2.56
CA ARG A 137 6.25 -8.30 -1.51
C ARG A 137 5.14 -7.49 -0.83
N PRO A 138 5.29 -7.12 0.45
CA PRO A 138 4.32 -6.27 1.12
C PRO A 138 4.21 -4.91 0.45
N VAL A 139 2.98 -4.44 0.33
CA VAL A 139 2.63 -3.15 -0.27
C VAL A 139 1.99 -2.26 0.79
N LEU A 140 2.63 -1.13 1.09
CA LEU A 140 2.05 -0.06 1.90
C LEU A 140 1.32 0.91 0.99
N VAL A 141 0.01 0.93 1.07
CA VAL A 141 -0.84 1.87 0.32
C VAL A 141 -1.08 3.11 1.17
N VAL A 142 -0.77 4.27 0.61
CA VAL A 142 -0.96 5.58 1.24
C VAL A 142 -2.26 6.19 0.76
N PRO A 143 -3.18 6.62 1.65
CA PRO A 143 -4.49 7.11 1.25
C PRO A 143 -4.42 8.40 0.41
N SER A 144 -5.36 8.53 -0.53
CA SER A 144 -5.54 9.74 -1.36
C SER A 144 -6.10 10.91 -0.55
N SER A 145 -6.78 10.63 0.55
CA SER A 145 -7.36 11.60 1.48
C SER A 145 -6.97 11.26 2.92
N GLY A 146 -7.21 12.19 3.84
CA GLY A 146 -6.91 11.96 5.23
C GLY A 146 -5.52 12.44 5.66
N ARG A 147 -5.21 12.23 6.94
CA ARG A 147 -3.96 12.69 7.56
C ARG A 147 -3.03 11.51 7.75
N VAL A 148 -1.95 11.53 7.02
CA VAL A 148 -0.85 10.61 7.28
C VAL A 148 0.14 11.31 8.20
N ALA A 149 0.16 10.90 9.46
CA ALA A 149 1.02 11.50 10.48
C ALA A 149 2.02 10.45 10.99
N PRO A 150 3.21 10.45 10.45
CA PRO A 150 4.30 9.66 11.04
C PRO A 150 4.82 10.28 12.34
N PRO A 151 5.34 9.52 13.30
CA PRO A 151 5.53 8.07 13.25
C PRO A 151 4.24 7.28 13.53
N VAL A 152 4.15 6.06 13.00
CA VAL A 152 3.07 5.13 13.31
C VAL A 152 3.13 4.78 14.81
N ARG A 153 2.07 5.12 15.54
CA ARG A 153 1.97 4.90 16.99
C ARG A 153 1.03 3.77 17.36
N HIS A 154 -0.04 3.59 16.59
CA HIS A 154 -1.02 2.56 16.82
C HIS A 154 -1.27 1.76 15.55
N VAL A 155 -0.95 0.46 15.59
CA VAL A 155 -1.14 -0.48 14.48
C VAL A 155 -2.37 -1.33 14.77
N LEU A 156 -3.29 -1.44 13.81
CA LEU A 156 -4.36 -2.42 13.78
C LEU A 156 -3.96 -3.58 12.87
N ILE A 157 -3.94 -4.79 13.38
CA ILE A 157 -3.71 -6.00 12.61
C ILE A 157 -5.05 -6.71 12.43
N ALA A 158 -5.50 -6.87 11.19
CA ALA A 158 -6.67 -7.65 10.86
C ALA A 158 -6.29 -9.13 10.71
N TRP A 159 -6.97 -10.00 11.44
CA TRP A 159 -6.69 -11.42 11.49
C TRP A 159 -7.92 -12.26 11.12
N ASP A 160 -7.79 -13.11 10.11
CA ASP A 160 -8.83 -14.05 9.67
C ASP A 160 -8.35 -15.51 9.66
N GLY A 161 -7.11 -15.77 10.08
CA GLY A 161 -6.50 -17.11 10.08
C GLY A 161 -5.95 -17.54 8.73
N SER A 162 -5.97 -16.69 7.71
CA SER A 162 -5.46 -17.01 6.38
C SER A 162 -3.93 -17.01 6.30
N ARG A 163 -3.41 -17.59 5.22
CA ARG A 163 -2.00 -17.55 4.86
C ARG A 163 -1.56 -16.12 4.59
N GLU A 164 -2.39 -15.35 3.92
CA GLU A 164 -2.16 -13.96 3.54
C GLU A 164 -2.09 -13.06 4.78
N ALA A 165 -2.98 -13.24 5.76
CA ALA A 165 -2.92 -12.53 7.04
C ALA A 165 -1.65 -12.91 7.83
N THR A 166 -1.24 -14.18 7.78
CA THR A 166 0.01 -14.63 8.39
C THR A 166 1.21 -13.94 7.74
N GLY A 167 1.25 -13.88 6.40
CA GLY A 167 2.28 -13.16 5.64
C GLY A 167 2.33 -11.69 6.02
N ALA A 168 1.16 -11.01 6.04
CA ALA A 168 1.05 -9.61 6.38
C ALA A 168 1.61 -9.29 7.79
N ILE A 169 1.34 -10.13 8.77
CA ILE A 169 1.89 -9.97 10.13
C ILE A 169 3.42 -10.02 10.12
N HIS A 170 3.99 -11.02 9.45
CA HIS A 170 5.45 -11.17 9.39
C HIS A 170 6.12 -10.03 8.62
N ASP A 171 5.54 -9.63 7.51
CA ASP A 171 6.02 -8.52 6.69
C ASP A 171 5.93 -7.18 7.43
N ALA A 172 4.90 -7.00 8.27
CA ALA A 172 4.69 -5.77 9.02
C ALA A 172 5.53 -5.65 10.30
N LEU A 173 6.23 -6.71 10.77
CA LEU A 173 6.96 -6.70 12.06
C LEU A 173 7.80 -5.44 12.35
N PRO A 174 8.42 -4.77 11.38
CA PRO A 174 9.12 -3.52 11.64
C PRO A 174 8.25 -2.40 12.21
N PHE A 175 6.95 -2.34 11.89
CA PHE A 175 6.04 -1.32 12.41
C PHE A 175 5.63 -1.58 13.87
N PRO A 176 5.07 -2.75 14.23
CA PRO A 176 4.72 -3.08 15.60
C PRO A 176 5.87 -2.96 16.59
N ALA A 177 7.09 -3.27 16.16
CA ALA A 177 8.28 -3.18 17.02
C ALA A 177 8.58 -1.75 17.49
N HIS A 178 8.09 -0.73 16.79
CA HIS A 178 8.29 0.69 17.11
C HIS A 178 7.00 1.40 17.52
N ALA A 179 5.85 0.74 17.40
CA ALA A 179 4.55 1.30 17.76
C ALA A 179 4.36 1.35 19.29
N ALA A 180 3.67 2.36 19.77
CA ALA A 180 3.29 2.46 21.19
C ALA A 180 2.17 1.46 21.53
N LYS A 181 1.32 1.13 20.57
CA LYS A 181 0.16 0.23 20.74
C LYS A 181 -0.06 -0.62 19.50
N VAL A 182 -0.40 -1.88 19.73
CA VAL A 182 -0.78 -2.83 18.67
C VAL A 182 -2.07 -3.53 19.08
N SER A 183 -3.07 -3.47 18.22
CA SER A 183 -4.34 -4.18 18.39
C SER A 183 -4.46 -5.22 17.28
N LEU A 184 -4.78 -6.46 17.65
CA LEU A 184 -5.14 -7.51 16.71
C LEU A 184 -6.66 -7.67 16.75
N LEU A 185 -7.31 -7.57 15.62
CA LEU A 185 -8.76 -7.66 15.50
C LEU A 185 -9.16 -8.85 14.63
N THR A 186 -9.97 -9.71 15.20
CA THR A 186 -10.68 -10.76 14.47
C THR A 186 -12.13 -10.33 14.28
N VAL A 187 -12.61 -10.31 13.05
CA VAL A 187 -14.01 -9.97 12.74
C VAL A 187 -14.76 -11.27 12.44
N HIS A 188 -15.90 -11.43 13.09
CA HIS A 188 -16.80 -12.57 12.92
C HIS A 188 -18.13 -12.12 12.33
N SER A 189 -18.53 -12.72 11.20
CA SER A 189 -19.90 -12.62 10.70
C SER A 189 -20.72 -13.78 11.26
N PRO A 190 -22.00 -13.59 11.64
CA PRO A 190 -22.86 -14.67 12.09
C PRO A 190 -23.06 -15.79 11.05
N SER A 191 -22.88 -15.47 9.77
CA SER A 191 -22.93 -16.45 8.66
C SER A 191 -21.64 -17.25 8.50
N ASP A 192 -20.56 -16.83 9.13
CA ASP A 192 -19.28 -17.53 9.05
C ASP A 192 -19.29 -18.77 9.92
N GLN A 193 -19.31 -19.93 9.31
CA GLN A 193 -18.88 -21.13 10.01
C GLN A 193 -17.35 -21.07 10.10
N PRO A 194 -16.78 -20.94 11.31
CA PRO A 194 -15.32 -20.88 11.42
C PRO A 194 -14.73 -22.17 10.82
N PRO A 195 -13.73 -22.06 9.94
CA PRO A 195 -13.01 -23.22 9.45
C PRO A 195 -12.51 -24.05 10.64
N ARG A 196 -12.58 -25.39 10.55
CA ARG A 196 -12.13 -26.28 11.62
C ARG A 196 -10.67 -26.08 12.02
N ASP A 197 -9.88 -25.50 11.11
CA ASP A 197 -8.42 -25.27 11.24
C ASP A 197 -8.09 -23.79 11.53
N ARG A 198 -9.06 -22.98 11.94
CA ARG A 198 -8.83 -21.56 12.23
C ARG A 198 -7.97 -21.40 13.47
N ILE A 199 -6.83 -20.69 13.31
CA ILE A 199 -5.98 -20.32 14.43
C ILE A 199 -6.63 -19.13 15.16
N PRO A 200 -6.94 -19.25 16.48
CA PRO A 200 -7.49 -18.16 17.26
C PRO A 200 -6.59 -16.92 17.26
N GLY A 201 -7.19 -15.73 17.32
CA GLY A 201 -6.43 -14.47 17.42
C GLY A 201 -5.50 -14.43 18.65
N ALA A 202 -5.87 -15.09 19.75
CA ALA A 202 -5.02 -15.21 20.93
C ALA A 202 -3.71 -15.97 20.65
N ASP A 203 -3.71 -17.02 19.84
CA ASP A 203 -2.53 -17.81 19.56
C ASP A 203 -1.53 -17.06 18.66
N ILE A 204 -2.02 -16.36 17.63
CA ILE A 204 -1.16 -15.52 16.81
C ILE A 204 -0.64 -14.29 17.59
N ALA A 205 -1.43 -13.74 18.50
CA ALA A 205 -0.99 -12.67 19.40
C ALA A 205 0.19 -13.12 20.27
N LEU A 206 0.15 -14.34 20.80
CA LEU A 206 1.29 -14.94 21.54
C LEU A 206 2.53 -15.09 20.65
N THR A 207 2.35 -15.42 19.38
CA THR A 207 3.47 -15.51 18.43
C THR A 207 4.09 -14.15 18.19
N ILE A 208 3.29 -13.11 17.98
CA ILE A 208 3.77 -11.72 17.81
C ILE A 208 4.46 -11.22 19.09
N ALA A 209 3.92 -11.55 20.27
CA ALA A 209 4.51 -11.18 21.55
C ALA A 209 5.94 -11.70 21.74
N ARG A 210 6.30 -12.84 21.15
CA ARG A 210 7.69 -13.36 21.17
C ARG A 210 8.68 -12.45 20.43
N HIS A 211 8.23 -11.56 19.57
CA HIS A 211 9.02 -10.51 18.94
C HIS A 211 9.13 -9.23 19.80
N GLY A 212 8.71 -9.29 21.07
CA GLY A 212 8.77 -8.16 22.00
C GLY A 212 7.64 -7.13 21.84
N VAL A 213 6.62 -7.43 21.07
CA VAL A 213 5.47 -6.55 20.78
C VAL A 213 4.38 -6.78 21.83
N LYS A 214 3.93 -5.71 22.49
CA LYS A 214 2.72 -5.75 23.32
C LYS A 214 1.49 -5.64 22.42
N ILE A 215 0.67 -6.66 22.42
CA ILE A 215 -0.50 -6.76 21.54
C ILE A 215 -1.78 -6.97 22.36
N ASP A 216 -2.84 -6.28 21.98
CA ASP A 216 -4.20 -6.39 22.54
C ASP A 216 -5.07 -7.12 21.51
N ALA A 217 -5.42 -8.38 21.81
CA ALA A 217 -6.26 -9.19 20.93
C ALA A 217 -7.75 -8.92 21.22
N ARG A 218 -8.50 -8.65 20.18
CA ARG A 218 -9.91 -8.30 20.21
C ARG A 218 -10.71 -9.12 19.20
N GLU A 219 -11.96 -9.37 19.53
CA GLU A 219 -12.93 -9.98 18.65
C GLU A 219 -14.11 -9.03 18.46
N LEU A 220 -14.58 -8.92 17.22
CA LEU A 220 -15.75 -8.11 16.86
C LEU A 220 -16.73 -9.00 16.11
N THR A 221 -17.97 -9.06 16.60
CA THR A 221 -19.05 -9.68 15.85
C THR A 221 -19.84 -8.60 15.13
N ILE A 222 -19.97 -8.72 13.81
CA ILE A 222 -20.71 -7.79 12.96
C ILE A 222 -22.10 -8.36 12.63
N GLU A 223 -23.01 -7.49 12.20
CA GLU A 223 -24.30 -7.91 11.65
C GLU A 223 -24.11 -8.49 10.24
N ASN A 224 -25.05 -9.34 9.79
CA ASN A 224 -24.96 -10.06 8.51
C ASN A 224 -24.72 -9.18 7.28
N ASP A 225 -25.21 -7.94 7.31
CA ASP A 225 -25.15 -7.01 6.17
C ASP A 225 -23.96 -6.03 6.25
N THR A 226 -23.15 -6.12 7.29
CA THR A 226 -22.00 -5.21 7.45
C THR A 226 -20.78 -5.78 6.74
N PRO A 227 -20.21 -5.07 5.75
CA PRO A 227 -18.95 -5.49 5.11
C PRO A 227 -17.79 -5.50 6.13
N VAL A 228 -16.98 -6.56 6.10
CA VAL A 228 -15.80 -6.70 6.99
C VAL A 228 -14.85 -5.51 6.85
N GLY A 229 -14.67 -4.98 5.63
CA GLY A 229 -13.82 -3.82 5.37
C GLY A 229 -14.30 -2.56 6.11
N ASP A 230 -15.61 -2.30 6.10
CA ASP A 230 -16.20 -1.16 6.81
C ASP A 230 -16.04 -1.30 8.33
N ALA A 231 -16.24 -2.52 8.86
CA ALA A 231 -16.01 -2.80 10.26
C ALA A 231 -14.55 -2.56 10.69
N LEU A 232 -13.59 -2.96 9.85
CA LEU A 232 -12.16 -2.71 10.08
C LEU A 232 -11.84 -1.21 10.07
N LEU A 233 -12.37 -0.45 9.11
CA LEU A 233 -12.18 1.00 9.01
C LEU A 233 -12.80 1.73 10.21
N SER A 234 -14.00 1.34 10.62
CA SER A 234 -14.67 1.88 11.80
C SER A 234 -13.85 1.64 13.07
N GLN A 235 -13.38 0.40 13.28
CA GLN A 235 -12.55 0.06 14.44
C GLN A 235 -11.20 0.77 14.41
N ALA A 236 -10.57 0.92 13.25
CA ALA A 236 -9.34 1.69 13.12
C ALA A 236 -9.54 3.15 13.54
N SER A 237 -10.66 3.76 13.13
CA SER A 237 -11.03 5.13 13.50
C SER A 237 -11.33 5.26 15.00
N GLU A 238 -12.14 4.38 15.57
CA GLU A 238 -12.49 4.38 17.00
C GLU A 238 -11.27 4.21 17.90
N LEU A 239 -10.33 3.36 17.50
CA LEU A 239 -9.09 3.10 18.24
C LEU A 239 -8.03 4.18 18.00
N GLY A 240 -8.21 5.05 17.01
CA GLY A 240 -7.21 6.04 16.60
C GLY A 240 -5.95 5.38 16.03
N CYS A 241 -6.13 4.39 15.17
CA CYS A 241 -5.02 3.70 14.51
C CYS A 241 -4.42 4.53 13.39
N ASP A 242 -3.10 4.43 13.23
CA ASP A 242 -2.32 5.13 12.19
C ASP A 242 -1.95 4.22 11.03
N LEU A 243 -2.13 2.91 11.19
CA LEU A 243 -1.80 1.89 10.19
C LEU A 243 -2.73 0.69 10.37
N ILE A 244 -3.23 0.16 9.26
CA ILE A 244 -3.89 -1.14 9.21
C ILE A 244 -2.96 -2.13 8.52
N VAL A 245 -2.85 -3.35 9.05
CA VAL A 245 -2.11 -4.48 8.46
C VAL A 245 -3.10 -5.59 8.18
N MET A 246 -3.16 -6.08 6.95
CA MET A 246 -4.07 -7.16 6.58
C MET A 246 -3.55 -8.00 5.41
N GLY A 247 -3.97 -9.26 5.35
CA GLY A 247 -3.85 -10.07 4.16
C GLY A 247 -4.76 -9.56 3.05
N ALA A 248 -4.34 -9.73 1.81
CA ALA A 248 -5.10 -9.34 0.64
C ALA A 248 -5.53 -10.57 -0.17
N PHE A 249 -6.76 -10.56 -0.70
CA PHE A 249 -7.27 -11.55 -1.65
C PHE A 249 -7.34 -13.01 -1.16
N ALA A 250 -7.48 -13.25 0.15
CA ALA A 250 -7.42 -14.57 0.80
C ALA A 250 -8.45 -15.60 0.28
N HIS A 251 -9.53 -15.20 -0.35
CA HIS A 251 -10.65 -16.09 -0.71
C HIS A 251 -10.85 -16.33 -2.21
N SER A 252 -9.91 -15.96 -3.08
CA SER A 252 -10.03 -16.24 -4.52
C SER A 252 -9.70 -17.71 -4.83
N ARG A 253 -10.69 -18.62 -4.68
CA ARG A 253 -10.56 -20.05 -5.04
C ARG A 253 -10.74 -20.34 -6.54
N LEU A 254 -11.01 -19.35 -7.36
CA LEU A 254 -11.23 -19.49 -8.81
C LEU A 254 -10.26 -18.58 -9.56
N HIS A 255 -9.82 -19.01 -10.72
CA HIS A 255 -8.88 -18.34 -11.64
C HIS A 255 -9.32 -16.95 -12.14
N GLU A 256 -10.44 -16.42 -11.67
CA GLU A 256 -10.85 -15.04 -11.89
C GLU A 256 -10.47 -14.23 -10.65
N VAL A 257 -9.76 -13.13 -10.85
CA VAL A 257 -9.37 -12.18 -9.81
C VAL A 257 -10.64 -11.50 -9.27
N VAL A 258 -11.32 -12.19 -8.37
CA VAL A 258 -12.41 -11.59 -7.61
C VAL A 258 -11.77 -10.91 -6.41
N LEU A 259 -11.72 -9.58 -6.45
CA LEU A 259 -11.33 -8.77 -5.30
C LEU A 259 -12.15 -9.22 -4.08
N GLY A 260 -11.47 -9.70 -3.02
CA GLY A 260 -12.13 -9.99 -1.76
C GLY A 260 -12.81 -8.71 -1.25
N GLY A 261 -14.07 -8.82 -0.82
CA GLY A 261 -14.87 -7.65 -0.45
C GLY A 261 -14.15 -6.72 0.54
N ALA A 262 -13.46 -7.28 1.55
CA ALA A 262 -12.71 -6.49 2.53
C ALA A 262 -11.54 -5.70 1.92
N THR A 263 -10.75 -6.32 1.01
CA THR A 263 -9.63 -5.64 0.33
C THR A 263 -10.15 -4.51 -0.55
N ARG A 264 -11.23 -4.75 -1.29
CA ARG A 264 -11.84 -3.74 -2.14
C ARG A 264 -12.35 -2.54 -1.34
N THR A 265 -13.16 -2.77 -0.31
CA THR A 265 -13.65 -1.70 0.57
C THR A 265 -12.49 -0.92 1.16
N MET A 266 -11.44 -1.63 1.58
CA MET A 266 -10.25 -0.99 2.14
C MET A 266 -9.59 -0.06 1.13
N LEU A 267 -9.32 -0.51 -0.09
CA LEU A 267 -8.69 0.30 -1.14
C LEU A 267 -9.56 1.47 -1.62
N GLU A 268 -10.89 1.33 -1.56
CA GLU A 268 -11.82 2.40 -1.94
C GLU A 268 -11.99 3.46 -0.84
N SER A 269 -11.95 3.08 0.44
CA SER A 269 -12.43 3.93 1.55
C SER A 269 -11.40 4.19 2.66
N MET A 270 -10.15 3.76 2.50
CA MET A 270 -9.12 3.95 3.51
C MET A 270 -8.81 5.42 3.78
N THR A 271 -8.60 5.76 5.05
CA THR A 271 -8.21 7.09 5.52
C THR A 271 -6.88 7.10 6.27
N VAL A 272 -6.34 5.91 6.53
CA VAL A 272 -5.02 5.67 7.10
C VAL A 272 -4.25 4.71 6.20
N PRO A 273 -2.92 4.71 6.21
CA PRO A 273 -2.13 3.75 5.45
C PRO A 273 -2.54 2.30 5.73
N VAL A 274 -2.51 1.49 4.69
CA VAL A 274 -2.81 0.05 4.78
C VAL A 274 -1.65 -0.75 4.21
N LEU A 275 -1.12 -1.68 5.00
CA LEU A 275 -0.14 -2.66 4.54
C LEU A 275 -0.86 -3.93 4.13
N LEU A 276 -0.64 -4.33 2.89
CA LEU A 276 -1.23 -5.50 2.24
C LEU A 276 -0.13 -6.51 1.90
N SER A 277 -0.39 -7.79 2.18
CA SER A 277 0.44 -8.91 1.71
C SER A 277 -0.42 -10.01 1.11
N HIS A 278 0.09 -10.67 0.06
CA HIS A 278 -0.59 -11.72 -0.67
C HIS A 278 0.31 -12.96 -0.84
#